data_0d5999f82ebc075f0b90f0b38d72c2e7
#
_entry.id   0d5999f82ebc075f0b90f0b38d72c2e7
#
_cell.length_a   1.000
_cell.length_b   1.000
_cell.length_c   1.000
_cell.angle_alpha   90.00
_cell.angle_beta   90.00
_cell.angle_gamma   90.00
#
_symmetry.space_group_name_H-M   'P 1'
#
loop_
_entity.id
_entity.type
_entity.pdbx_description
1 polymer ?
#
loop_
_entity_poly.entity_id
_entity_poly.type
_entity_poly.pdbx_seq_one_letter_code
_entity_poly.pdbx_strand_id
1 'polypeptide(L)'
;MERDSTVRRIRTQQNQQQQQQQIQPDCRDEAAALNGLRRRKHKPEVRAGLLGESSAVLLLLGFVCLLWLLVLISLQQLVISSPGHFNALWARKHLEQITSVGPRTVGSPENEIMTVNYLLDQIEQIRTESKTGPHSITVDVQRPTGSFSIDFLGGFTSYYDRVTNIAVKLEPKTKAQHFMLANCHFDSVANSPGASDDAVSCSVMLEVLHSLANLSTPLKHGVVFLFNGAEENILQASHGFITQHPWAQQVRAFVNLEAAGVGGKEVVFQTGPENPWLVQAYVRAAVHPFASVVGQEVFQSGVIPSDTDFRIYRDFGNIPGIDLAFIENGFIYHTKYDTPERIHTDSIQRAGDNILSVLKHLLMSDELADSSAYRHGNMVFFDLLGVTVVAYPARVGTIINYMAAVATVIYLGKKCMLTSNAGGRYMRDLACAACVAVLSWFVTLLTVLIVALLVTLAGRSMFWYSHFYAAVCLYGSVAVGKILLIHTLAKNLYYGVSHGTKYTTHSLARHHKHRNTLLSQTKLIRSDKSSSSFSVVVVGN
;
A
#
# COMPACT_ATOMS: atom_id res chain seq x y z
N MET A 1 -79.93 -82.63 -10.52
CA MET A 1 -79.63 -81.39 -9.78
C MET A 1 -78.32 -81.41 -8.96
N GLU A 2 -77.53 -82.46 -9.05
CA GLU A 2 -76.28 -82.61 -8.23
C GLU A 2 -75.00 -82.35 -9.00
N ARG A 3 -74.97 -82.20 -10.28
CA ARG A 3 -73.74 -81.87 -11.08
C ARG A 3 -73.37 -80.39 -11.12
N ASP A 4 -74.27 -79.48 -10.78
CA ASP A 4 -73.97 -78.07 -10.96
C ASP A 4 -73.37 -77.41 -9.67
N SER A 5 -73.58 -78.03 -8.52
CA SER A 5 -73.05 -77.52 -7.26
C SER A 5 -71.55 -77.84 -7.05
N THR A 6 -71.07 -78.92 -7.67
CA THR A 6 -69.68 -79.40 -7.52
C THR A 6 -68.74 -78.55 -8.41
N VAL A 7 -69.21 -78.15 -9.62
CA VAL A 7 -68.43 -77.30 -10.54
C VAL A 7 -68.29 -75.88 -10.00
N ARG A 8 -69.33 -75.36 -9.32
CA ARG A 8 -69.25 -74.08 -8.65
C ARG A 8 -68.28 -74.04 -7.46
N ARG A 9 -68.24 -75.13 -6.68
CA ARG A 9 -67.28 -75.19 -5.56
C ARG A 9 -65.84 -75.33 -6.01
N ILE A 10 -65.55 -76.06 -7.06
CA ILE A 10 -64.19 -76.17 -7.61
C ILE A 10 -63.72 -74.83 -8.24
N ARG A 11 -64.59 -74.08 -8.94
CA ARG A 11 -64.23 -72.74 -9.47
C ARG A 11 -64.02 -71.69 -8.36
N THR A 12 -64.76 -71.76 -7.27
CA THR A 12 -64.59 -70.85 -6.15
C THR A 12 -63.28 -71.14 -5.37
N GLN A 13 -62.92 -72.39 -5.22
CA GLN A 13 -61.64 -72.78 -4.60
C GLN A 13 -60.43 -72.44 -5.49
N GLN A 14 -60.55 -72.63 -6.78
CA GLN A 14 -59.45 -72.22 -7.70
C GLN A 14 -59.26 -70.68 -7.74
N ASN A 15 -60.34 -69.89 -7.71
CA ASN A 15 -60.25 -68.45 -7.64
C ASN A 15 -59.72 -67.97 -6.30
N GLN A 16 -60.00 -68.67 -5.17
CA GLN A 16 -59.43 -68.32 -3.87
C GLN A 16 -57.95 -68.71 -3.76
N GLN A 17 -57.52 -69.78 -4.42
CA GLN A 17 -56.08 -70.12 -4.50
C GLN A 17 -55.29 -69.21 -5.42
N GLN A 18 -55.91 -68.71 -6.51
CA GLN A 18 -55.26 -67.73 -7.37
C GLN A 18 -55.18 -66.34 -6.71
N GLN A 19 -56.18 -65.94 -5.90
CA GLN A 19 -56.10 -64.72 -5.14
C GLN A 19 -55.14 -64.78 -3.94
N GLN A 20 -54.94 -65.96 -3.35
CA GLN A 20 -53.92 -66.12 -2.28
C GLN A 20 -52.49 -66.19 -2.80
N GLN A 21 -52.28 -66.57 -4.07
CA GLN A 21 -50.94 -66.52 -4.71
C GLN A 21 -50.55 -65.14 -5.20
N GLN A 22 -51.48 -64.15 -5.31
CA GLN A 22 -51.16 -62.74 -5.66
C GLN A 22 -50.89 -61.81 -4.47
N ILE A 23 -50.95 -62.28 -3.23
CA ILE A 23 -50.78 -61.46 -2.00
C ILE A 23 -49.55 -61.88 -1.16
N GLN A 24 -48.60 -62.64 -1.71
CA GLN A 24 -47.30 -62.74 -1.06
C GLN A 24 -46.27 -61.84 -1.85
N PRO A 25 -45.88 -60.71 -1.31
CA PRO A 25 -44.73 -60.00 -1.83
C PRO A 25 -43.54 -60.93 -1.61
N ASP A 26 -42.83 -61.22 -2.67
CA ASP A 26 -41.64 -62.06 -2.70
C ASP A 26 -40.55 -61.44 -1.80
N CYS A 27 -40.42 -61.97 -0.56
CA CYS A 27 -39.40 -61.55 0.41
C CYS A 27 -37.98 -61.73 -0.12
N ARG A 28 -37.79 -62.36 -1.26
CA ARG A 28 -36.51 -62.47 -1.95
C ARG A 28 -36.16 -61.18 -2.70
N ASP A 29 -37.15 -60.50 -3.28
CA ASP A 29 -36.90 -59.24 -4.01
C ASP A 29 -36.65 -58.07 -3.06
N GLU A 30 -37.33 -58.03 -1.87
CA GLU A 30 -36.99 -57.03 -0.85
C GLU A 30 -35.60 -57.28 -0.21
N ALA A 31 -35.22 -58.55 0.02
CA ALA A 31 -33.87 -58.84 0.47
C ALA A 31 -32.79 -58.56 -0.58
N ALA A 32 -33.09 -58.76 -1.89
CA ALA A 32 -32.21 -58.39 -3.00
C ALA A 32 -32.16 -56.86 -3.19
N ALA A 33 -33.28 -56.17 -3.01
CA ALA A 33 -33.32 -54.69 -3.04
C ALA A 33 -32.61 -54.05 -1.85
N LEU A 34 -32.74 -54.61 -0.65
CA LEU A 34 -31.99 -54.18 0.55
C LEU A 34 -30.51 -54.52 0.48
N ASN A 35 -30.12 -55.66 -0.13
CA ASN A 35 -28.72 -56.00 -0.38
C ASN A 35 -28.13 -55.17 -1.57
N GLY A 36 -28.94 -54.81 -2.56
CA GLY A 36 -28.58 -53.87 -3.63
C GLY A 36 -28.36 -52.45 -3.10
N LEU A 37 -29.16 -52.02 -2.13
CA LEU A 37 -28.98 -50.75 -1.41
C LEU A 37 -27.79 -50.78 -0.45
N ARG A 38 -27.48 -51.92 0.17
CA ARG A 38 -26.28 -52.09 1.01
C ARG A 38 -24.98 -52.20 0.17
N ARG A 39 -25.02 -52.62 -1.07
CA ARG A 39 -23.89 -52.70 -2.00
C ARG A 39 -23.73 -51.51 -2.91
N ARG A 40 -24.56 -50.48 -2.85
CA ARG A 40 -24.13 -49.13 -3.26
C ARG A 40 -23.06 -48.67 -2.27
N LYS A 41 -21.86 -49.27 -2.37
CA LYS A 41 -20.64 -48.65 -1.90
C LYS A 41 -20.76 -47.18 -2.32
N HIS A 42 -20.77 -46.28 -1.36
CA HIS A 42 -20.45 -44.91 -1.59
C HIS A 42 -19.26 -44.87 -2.56
N LYS A 43 -19.51 -44.65 -3.86
CA LYS A 43 -18.52 -44.01 -4.68
C LYS A 43 -18.22 -42.73 -3.91
N PRO A 44 -17.00 -42.50 -3.44
CA PRO A 44 -16.66 -41.20 -2.94
C PRO A 44 -17.06 -40.28 -4.09
N GLU A 45 -18.02 -39.36 -3.88
CA GLU A 45 -18.17 -38.20 -4.75
C GLU A 45 -16.76 -37.63 -4.82
N VAL A 46 -16.12 -37.83 -5.97
CA VAL A 46 -14.90 -37.13 -6.31
C VAL A 46 -15.34 -35.68 -6.33
N ARG A 47 -15.25 -35.05 -5.16
CA ARG A 47 -15.31 -33.61 -5.06
C ARG A 47 -14.27 -33.12 -6.05
N ALA A 48 -14.70 -32.42 -7.06
CA ALA A 48 -13.85 -31.58 -7.87
C ALA A 48 -13.34 -30.40 -7.03
N GLY A 49 -12.65 -30.71 -5.94
CA GLY A 49 -11.68 -29.83 -5.33
C GLY A 49 -10.40 -30.14 -6.08
N LEU A 50 -10.06 -29.26 -7.01
CA LEU A 50 -8.88 -29.42 -7.89
C LEU A 50 -7.58 -29.67 -7.12
N LEU A 51 -7.56 -29.42 -5.82
CA LEU A 51 -6.34 -29.50 -5.00
C LEU A 51 -6.70 -30.00 -3.58
N GLY A 52 -5.93 -30.95 -3.05
CA GLY A 52 -5.96 -31.31 -1.63
C GLY A 52 -5.52 -30.15 -0.74
N GLU A 53 -5.92 -30.14 0.54
CA GLU A 53 -5.54 -29.05 1.48
C GLU A 53 -4.02 -28.80 1.51
N SER A 54 -3.22 -29.85 1.49
CA SER A 54 -1.74 -29.75 1.44
C SER A 54 -1.23 -29.09 0.16
N SER A 55 -1.84 -29.43 -1.00
CA SER A 55 -1.47 -28.81 -2.29
C SER A 55 -1.86 -27.34 -2.35
N ALA A 56 -3.00 -26.96 -1.75
CA ALA A 56 -3.41 -25.55 -1.66
C ALA A 56 -2.43 -24.74 -0.79
N VAL A 57 -1.98 -25.30 0.33
CA VAL A 57 -0.97 -24.66 1.20
C VAL A 57 0.37 -24.52 0.47
N LEU A 58 0.82 -25.55 -0.24
CA LEU A 58 2.08 -25.49 -1.00
C LEU A 58 2.01 -24.45 -2.14
N LEU A 59 0.88 -24.36 -2.83
CA LEU A 59 0.68 -23.34 -3.86
C LEU A 59 0.66 -21.92 -3.26
N LEU A 60 0.02 -21.73 -2.11
CA LEU A 60 0.02 -20.44 -1.41
C LEU A 60 1.44 -20.06 -0.99
N LEU A 61 2.18 -20.99 -0.39
CA LEU A 61 3.58 -20.75 0.00
C LEU A 61 4.45 -20.45 -1.23
N GLY A 62 4.31 -21.23 -2.30
CA GLY A 62 5.02 -20.98 -3.56
C GLY A 62 4.70 -19.61 -4.17
N PHE A 63 3.42 -19.21 -4.11
CA PHE A 63 2.99 -17.88 -4.56
C PHE A 63 3.59 -16.76 -3.70
N VAL A 64 3.58 -16.89 -2.36
CA VAL A 64 4.21 -15.92 -1.46
C VAL A 64 5.71 -15.83 -1.71
N CYS A 65 6.40 -16.98 -1.88
CA CYS A 65 7.83 -17.00 -2.21
C CYS A 65 8.11 -16.33 -3.58
N LEU A 66 7.25 -16.56 -4.57
CA LEU A 66 7.37 -15.90 -5.87
C LEU A 66 7.20 -14.39 -5.76
N LEU A 67 6.18 -13.92 -5.04
CA LEU A 67 5.99 -12.49 -4.80
C LEU A 67 7.20 -11.87 -4.08
N TRP A 68 7.71 -12.55 -3.06
CA TRP A 68 8.92 -12.12 -2.35
C TRP A 68 10.13 -12.02 -3.28
N LEU A 69 10.33 -13.03 -4.13
CA LEU A 69 11.41 -13.03 -5.11
C LEU A 69 11.27 -11.89 -6.12
N LEU A 70 10.06 -11.61 -6.61
CA LEU A 70 9.80 -10.48 -7.51
C LEU A 70 10.11 -9.14 -6.84
N VAL A 71 9.76 -8.97 -5.57
CA VAL A 71 10.13 -7.76 -4.80
C VAL A 71 11.64 -7.64 -4.67
N LEU A 72 12.36 -8.73 -4.32
CA LEU A 72 13.82 -8.71 -4.24
C LEU A 72 14.48 -8.37 -5.58
N ILE A 73 14.01 -8.95 -6.69
CA ILE A 73 14.51 -8.63 -8.03
C ILE A 73 14.25 -7.14 -8.34
N SER A 74 13.05 -6.65 -8.03
CA SER A 74 12.70 -5.23 -8.23
C SER A 74 13.58 -4.27 -7.41
N LEU A 75 14.05 -4.71 -6.23
CA LEU A 75 14.98 -3.93 -5.41
C LEU A 75 16.40 -3.93 -5.98
N GLN A 76 16.81 -5.01 -6.66
CA GLN A 76 18.16 -5.18 -7.20
C GLN A 76 18.32 -4.69 -8.65
N GLN A 77 17.22 -4.41 -9.37
CA GLN A 77 17.31 -3.90 -10.73
C GLN A 77 17.68 -2.41 -10.72
N LEU A 78 18.95 -2.16 -10.79
CA LEU A 78 19.53 -0.83 -10.92
C LEU A 78 20.19 -0.75 -12.28
N VAL A 79 19.65 0.11 -13.12
CA VAL A 79 20.17 0.36 -14.45
C VAL A 79 21.34 1.32 -14.34
N ILE A 80 22.53 0.89 -14.74
CA ILE A 80 23.67 1.78 -14.95
C ILE A 80 23.27 2.77 -16.07
N SER A 81 23.29 4.04 -15.75
CA SER A 81 22.88 5.11 -16.67
C SER A 81 23.71 5.15 -17.94
N SER A 82 23.05 5.32 -19.08
CA SER A 82 23.72 5.61 -20.35
C SER A 82 24.15 7.08 -20.41
N PRO A 83 25.21 7.45 -21.17
CA PRO A 83 25.61 8.84 -21.33
C PRO A 83 24.46 9.73 -21.79
N GLY A 84 24.25 10.86 -21.11
CA GLY A 84 23.12 11.80 -21.37
C GLY A 84 21.93 11.65 -20.43
N HIS A 85 21.99 10.73 -19.48
CA HIS A 85 21.04 10.55 -18.39
C HIS A 85 21.67 11.00 -17.07
N PHE A 86 20.90 10.98 -15.98
CA PHE A 86 21.36 11.30 -14.64
C PHE A 86 22.62 10.48 -14.26
N ASN A 87 23.60 11.12 -13.63
CA ASN A 87 24.86 10.47 -13.22
C ASN A 87 25.01 10.45 -11.70
N ALA A 88 24.63 9.32 -11.09
CA ALA A 88 24.71 9.13 -9.64
C ALA A 88 26.13 9.23 -9.07
N LEU A 89 27.18 8.99 -9.86
CA LEU A 89 28.57 9.10 -9.39
C LEU A 89 28.95 10.58 -9.18
N TRP A 90 28.44 11.49 -10.00
CA TRP A 90 28.62 12.91 -9.79
C TRP A 90 27.79 13.40 -8.58
N ALA A 91 26.52 13.01 -8.50
CA ALA A 91 25.70 13.32 -7.33
C ALA A 91 26.34 12.77 -6.03
N ARG A 92 26.93 11.57 -6.06
CA ARG A 92 27.65 11.01 -4.92
C ARG A 92 28.81 11.90 -4.46
N LYS A 93 29.61 12.44 -5.39
CA LYS A 93 30.69 13.37 -5.05
C LYS A 93 30.16 14.64 -4.39
N HIS A 94 29.06 15.20 -4.89
CA HIS A 94 28.42 16.35 -4.26
C HIS A 94 27.95 16.02 -2.85
N LEU A 95 27.31 14.86 -2.66
CA LEU A 95 26.86 14.39 -1.36
C LEU A 95 28.02 14.31 -0.35
N GLU A 96 29.12 13.68 -0.74
CA GLU A 96 30.32 13.54 0.10
C GLU A 96 30.94 14.91 0.45
N GLN A 97 30.92 15.86 -0.48
CA GLN A 97 31.44 17.21 -0.22
C GLN A 97 30.52 18.02 0.68
N ILE A 98 29.19 18.01 0.44
CA ILE A 98 28.21 18.73 1.28
C ILE A 98 28.28 18.22 2.72
N THR A 99 28.35 16.91 2.92
CA THR A 99 28.38 16.31 4.26
C THR A 99 29.73 16.37 4.96
N SER A 100 30.83 16.61 4.22
CA SER A 100 32.17 16.68 4.77
C SER A 100 32.39 17.80 5.79
N VAL A 101 31.57 18.85 5.75
CA VAL A 101 31.61 19.96 6.71
C VAL A 101 30.99 19.61 8.07
N GLY A 102 30.33 18.46 8.17
CA GLY A 102 29.61 18.01 9.37
C GLY A 102 28.17 18.50 9.43
N PRO A 103 27.58 18.60 10.65
CA PRO A 103 26.22 19.10 10.83
C PRO A 103 26.08 20.55 10.36
N ARG A 104 25.06 20.81 9.56
CA ARG A 104 24.79 22.11 8.93
C ARG A 104 23.55 22.77 9.56
N THR A 105 23.64 22.96 10.87
CA THR A 105 22.50 23.60 11.58
C THR A 105 22.30 25.05 11.16
N VAL A 106 21.03 25.46 11.07
CA VAL A 106 20.65 26.83 10.71
C VAL A 106 21.43 27.87 11.51
N GLY A 107 22.08 28.83 10.82
CA GLY A 107 22.89 29.86 11.43
C GLY A 107 24.35 29.45 11.74
N SER A 108 24.73 28.20 11.55
CA SER A 108 26.11 27.77 11.71
C SER A 108 27.00 28.19 10.54
N PRO A 109 28.32 28.37 10.73
CA PRO A 109 29.24 28.61 9.63
C PRO A 109 29.25 27.51 8.57
N GLU A 110 29.03 26.26 9.00
CA GLU A 110 28.93 25.08 8.14
C GLU A 110 27.74 25.22 7.16
N ASN A 111 26.61 25.72 7.65
CA ASN A 111 25.42 25.98 6.83
C ASN A 111 25.58 27.27 6.01
N GLU A 112 25.76 28.41 6.68
CA GLU A 112 25.63 29.74 6.08
C GLU A 112 26.80 30.17 5.20
N ILE A 113 27.99 29.54 5.39
CA ILE A 113 29.21 29.93 4.68
C ILE A 113 29.75 28.75 3.86
N MET A 114 30.07 27.62 4.50
CA MET A 114 30.82 26.56 3.84
C MET A 114 29.95 25.87 2.79
N THR A 115 28.73 25.45 3.14
CA THR A 115 27.81 24.78 2.23
C THR A 115 27.29 25.76 1.15
N VAL A 116 26.93 26.98 1.53
CA VAL A 116 26.51 28.01 0.56
C VAL A 116 27.58 28.29 -0.49
N ASN A 117 28.85 28.49 -0.08
CA ASN A 117 29.94 28.71 -1.03
C ASN A 117 30.13 27.50 -1.95
N TYR A 118 30.13 26.31 -1.40
CA TYR A 118 30.24 25.09 -2.21
C TYR A 118 29.14 24.98 -3.26
N LEU A 119 27.89 25.17 -2.86
CA LEU A 119 26.74 25.10 -3.79
C LEU A 119 26.84 26.18 -4.87
N LEU A 120 27.20 27.41 -4.50
CA LEU A 120 27.37 28.51 -5.46
C LEU A 120 28.49 28.24 -6.45
N ASP A 121 29.63 27.69 -6.00
CA ASP A 121 30.75 27.32 -6.87
C ASP A 121 30.35 26.24 -7.88
N GLN A 122 29.58 25.22 -7.44
CA GLN A 122 29.10 24.17 -8.34
C GLN A 122 28.08 24.71 -9.35
N ILE A 123 27.16 25.56 -8.90
CA ILE A 123 26.16 26.18 -9.78
C ILE A 123 26.83 27.09 -10.82
N GLU A 124 27.86 27.85 -10.42
CA GLU A 124 28.63 28.68 -11.34
C GLU A 124 29.41 27.89 -12.38
N GLN A 125 29.95 26.74 -11.97
CA GLN A 125 30.58 25.80 -12.89
C GLN A 125 29.57 25.30 -13.92
N ILE A 126 28.38 24.83 -13.50
CA ILE A 126 27.31 24.37 -14.39
C ILE A 126 26.88 25.52 -15.35
N ARG A 127 26.73 26.74 -14.82
CA ARG A 127 26.38 27.93 -15.63
C ARG A 127 27.41 28.20 -16.72
N THR A 128 28.70 28.05 -16.39
CA THR A 128 29.80 28.28 -17.33
C THR A 128 29.84 27.20 -18.41
N GLU A 129 29.70 25.93 -18.03
CA GLU A 129 29.70 24.80 -18.96
C GLU A 129 28.53 24.84 -19.93
N SER A 130 27.34 25.26 -19.47
CA SER A 130 26.10 25.31 -20.27
C SER A 130 25.91 26.61 -21.05
N LYS A 131 26.84 27.58 -20.98
CA LYS A 131 26.71 28.94 -21.55
C LYS A 131 26.38 28.97 -23.05
N THR A 132 26.89 28.02 -23.81
CA THR A 132 26.66 27.93 -25.26
C THR A 132 25.32 27.27 -25.62
N GLY A 133 24.69 26.57 -24.67
CA GLY A 133 23.41 25.90 -24.85
C GLY A 133 22.21 26.82 -25.06
N PRO A 134 21.01 26.25 -25.28
CA PRO A 134 19.78 27.02 -25.53
C PRO A 134 19.16 27.65 -24.27
N HIS A 135 19.71 27.36 -23.08
CA HIS A 135 19.19 27.81 -21.78
C HIS A 135 20.05 28.92 -21.17
N SER A 136 19.47 29.64 -20.23
CA SER A 136 20.15 30.61 -19.36
C SER A 136 19.93 30.25 -17.89
N ILE A 137 20.99 30.39 -17.10
CA ILE A 137 20.95 30.19 -15.65
C ILE A 137 21.10 31.55 -14.97
N THR A 138 20.19 31.88 -14.07
CA THR A 138 20.25 33.06 -13.20
C THR A 138 20.24 32.60 -11.76
N VAL A 139 21.13 33.12 -10.93
CA VAL A 139 21.26 32.79 -9.52
C VAL A 139 20.90 34.00 -8.68
N ASP A 140 20.14 33.78 -7.63
CA ASP A 140 19.84 34.77 -6.59
C ASP A 140 20.01 34.14 -5.21
N VAL A 141 20.68 34.88 -4.31
CA VAL A 141 20.87 34.47 -2.92
C VAL A 141 19.98 35.34 -2.04
N GLN A 142 18.83 34.79 -1.71
CA GLN A 142 17.85 35.49 -0.86
C GLN A 142 18.18 35.25 0.62
N ARG A 143 18.03 36.30 1.45
CA ARG A 143 18.18 36.23 2.91
C ARG A 143 16.95 36.85 3.58
N PRO A 144 15.81 36.15 3.57
CA PRO A 144 14.56 36.65 4.09
C PRO A 144 14.52 36.70 5.61
N THR A 145 13.76 37.66 6.13
CA THR A 145 13.38 37.80 7.54
C THR A 145 11.86 37.81 7.61
N GLY A 146 11.28 37.08 8.56
CA GLY A 146 9.83 37.01 8.68
C GLY A 146 9.34 36.19 9.84
N SER A 147 8.03 36.02 9.87
CA SER A 147 7.36 35.14 10.83
C SER A 147 6.07 34.60 10.25
N PHE A 148 5.66 33.45 10.71
CA PHE A 148 4.38 32.83 10.36
C PHE A 148 3.88 31.93 11.47
N SER A 149 2.57 31.73 11.50
CA SER A 149 1.95 30.77 12.39
C SER A 149 1.62 29.50 11.64
N ILE A 150 1.88 28.37 12.26
CA ILE A 150 1.63 27.05 11.72
C ILE A 150 0.86 26.21 12.73
N ASP A 151 -0.19 25.53 12.26
CA ASP A 151 -0.95 24.57 13.10
C ASP A 151 -0.25 23.22 13.05
N PHE A 152 0.79 23.10 13.87
CA PHE A 152 1.63 21.92 14.01
C PHE A 152 1.93 21.74 15.48
N LEU A 153 1.83 20.51 16.02
CA LEU A 153 2.05 20.19 17.45
C LEU A 153 1.29 21.11 18.43
N GLY A 154 0.07 21.52 18.07
CA GLY A 154 -0.76 22.40 18.89
C GLY A 154 -0.66 23.88 18.52
N GLY A 155 0.03 24.20 17.44
CA GLY A 155 0.16 25.55 16.89
C GLY A 155 1.25 26.38 17.57
N PHE A 156 2.10 27.02 16.77
CA PHE A 156 3.10 27.97 17.23
C PHE A 156 3.42 28.99 16.15
N THR A 157 4.11 30.05 16.53
CA THR A 157 4.64 31.04 15.60
C THR A 157 6.14 30.83 15.45
N SER A 158 6.59 30.61 14.22
CA SER A 158 8.00 30.56 13.84
C SER A 158 8.46 31.97 13.45
N TYR A 159 9.63 32.39 13.92
CA TYR A 159 10.31 33.60 13.54
C TYR A 159 11.69 33.27 12.98
N TYR A 160 12.08 33.92 11.91
CA TYR A 160 13.39 33.73 11.29
C TYR A 160 14.00 35.08 10.88
N ASP A 161 15.31 35.15 10.93
CA ASP A 161 16.08 36.33 10.54
C ASP A 161 17.24 35.95 9.61
N ARG A 162 17.19 36.46 8.38
CA ARG A 162 18.21 36.30 7.34
C ARG A 162 18.62 34.85 7.06
N VAL A 163 17.66 33.93 7.08
CA VAL A 163 17.90 32.53 6.65
C VAL A 163 18.26 32.50 5.15
N THR A 164 19.10 31.56 4.75
CA THR A 164 19.65 31.56 3.41
C THR A 164 18.87 30.67 2.44
N ASN A 165 18.47 31.24 1.30
CA ASN A 165 17.97 30.52 0.12
C ASN A 165 18.91 30.77 -1.07
N ILE A 166 19.28 29.71 -1.79
CA ILE A 166 19.94 29.80 -3.08
C ILE A 166 18.90 29.43 -4.14
N ALA A 167 18.38 30.42 -4.84
CA ALA A 167 17.42 30.23 -5.94
C ALA A 167 18.13 30.23 -7.28
N VAL A 168 17.98 29.17 -8.07
CA VAL A 168 18.63 28.99 -9.37
C VAL A 168 17.56 28.86 -10.45
N LYS A 169 17.41 29.85 -11.28
CA LYS A 169 16.42 29.86 -12.36
C LYS A 169 17.06 29.39 -13.66
N LEU A 170 16.61 28.24 -14.16
CA LEU A 170 16.92 27.72 -15.49
C LEU A 170 15.74 27.96 -16.42
N GLU A 171 15.97 28.68 -17.51
CA GLU A 171 14.93 28.99 -18.49
C GLU A 171 15.48 29.00 -19.93
N PRO A 172 14.65 28.79 -20.96
CA PRO A 172 15.07 28.95 -22.34
C PRO A 172 15.50 30.40 -22.60
N LYS A 173 16.47 30.62 -23.49
CA LYS A 173 16.91 31.98 -23.87
C LYS A 173 15.81 32.86 -24.45
N THR A 174 14.73 32.26 -24.94
CA THR A 174 13.50 32.93 -25.40
C THR A 174 12.63 33.45 -24.26
N LYS A 175 12.98 33.16 -23.02
CA LYS A 175 12.25 33.45 -21.77
C LYS A 175 10.99 32.58 -21.59
N ALA A 176 10.83 32.06 -20.39
CA ALA A 176 9.65 31.30 -19.99
C ALA A 176 8.66 32.20 -19.21
N GLN A 177 7.37 31.90 -19.32
CA GLN A 177 6.31 32.56 -18.55
C GLN A 177 5.91 31.79 -17.30
N HIS A 178 6.08 30.49 -17.32
CA HIS A 178 5.65 29.57 -16.25
C HIS A 178 6.81 28.72 -15.78
N PHE A 179 6.87 28.47 -14.49
CA PHE A 179 7.97 27.75 -13.86
C PHE A 179 7.47 26.62 -12.98
N MET A 180 8.26 25.53 -12.95
CA MET A 180 8.25 24.56 -11.87
C MET A 180 9.16 25.07 -10.76
N LEU A 181 8.86 24.67 -9.52
CA LEU A 181 9.81 24.76 -8.41
C LEU A 181 10.30 23.34 -8.10
N ALA A 182 11.61 23.17 -7.99
CA ALA A 182 12.24 21.98 -7.45
C ALA A 182 12.96 22.38 -6.17
N ASN A 183 12.57 21.82 -5.03
CA ASN A 183 13.07 22.19 -3.71
C ASN A 183 13.81 21.04 -3.05
N CYS A 184 14.91 21.36 -2.36
CA CYS A 184 15.59 20.56 -1.37
C CYS A 184 16.12 21.47 -0.27
N HIS A 185 16.55 20.92 0.88
CA HIS A 185 17.22 21.72 1.89
C HIS A 185 18.65 21.24 2.15
N PHE A 186 19.54 22.17 2.45
CA PHE A 186 20.95 21.85 2.72
C PHE A 186 21.32 21.96 4.20
N ASP A 187 20.47 22.52 5.04
CA ASP A 187 20.62 22.45 6.50
C ASP A 187 20.39 21.02 7.03
N SER A 188 20.75 20.78 8.26
CA SER A 188 20.52 19.50 8.93
C SER A 188 20.33 19.73 10.44
N VAL A 189 19.67 18.78 11.10
CA VAL A 189 19.54 18.83 12.57
C VAL A 189 20.88 18.79 13.27
N ALA A 190 20.93 19.31 14.49
CA ALA A 190 22.11 19.24 15.34
C ALA A 190 22.59 17.80 15.54
N ASN A 191 23.89 17.59 15.47
CA ASN A 191 24.57 16.29 15.60
C ASN A 191 24.33 15.25 14.45
N SER A 192 23.64 15.64 13.36
CA SER A 192 23.52 14.82 12.16
C SER A 192 24.31 15.41 11.01
N PRO A 193 25.15 14.64 10.31
CA PRO A 193 25.72 15.07 9.04
C PRO A 193 24.68 15.32 7.95
N GLY A 194 23.44 14.85 8.15
CA GLY A 194 22.33 15.07 7.23
C GLY A 194 22.61 14.60 5.82
N ALA A 195 23.11 13.38 5.66
CA ALA A 195 23.42 12.86 4.34
C ALA A 195 22.15 12.50 3.57
N SER A 196 21.23 11.78 4.20
CA SER A 196 19.91 11.50 3.62
C SER A 196 18.97 12.68 3.75
N ASP A 197 19.14 13.46 4.81
CA ASP A 197 18.28 14.56 5.20
C ASP A 197 19.06 15.88 5.30
N ASP A 198 19.21 16.68 4.19
CA ASP A 198 18.70 16.38 2.88
C ASP A 198 19.81 16.66 1.82
N ALA A 199 21.09 16.41 2.20
CA ALA A 199 22.21 16.62 1.30
C ALA A 199 22.14 15.79 0.00
N VAL A 200 21.51 14.58 0.07
CA VAL A 200 21.36 13.73 -1.11
C VAL A 200 20.44 14.38 -2.14
N SER A 201 19.34 14.99 -1.73
CA SER A 201 18.43 15.69 -2.64
C SER A 201 19.09 16.92 -3.25
N CYS A 202 19.86 17.70 -2.48
CA CYS A 202 20.65 18.79 -3.01
C CYS A 202 21.67 18.29 -4.06
N SER A 203 22.31 17.16 -3.82
CA SER A 203 23.25 16.53 -4.75
C SER A 203 22.55 16.04 -6.03
N VAL A 204 21.38 15.45 -5.90
CA VAL A 204 20.53 15.05 -7.03
C VAL A 204 20.12 16.30 -7.84
N MET A 205 19.69 17.37 -7.15
CA MET A 205 19.27 18.61 -7.82
C MET A 205 20.42 19.29 -8.58
N LEU A 206 21.65 19.28 -8.09
CA LEU A 206 22.82 19.79 -8.83
C LEU A 206 23.01 19.03 -10.15
N GLU A 207 22.96 17.70 -10.11
CA GLU A 207 23.12 16.88 -11.32
C GLU A 207 21.92 17.00 -12.27
N VAL A 208 20.70 17.13 -11.74
CA VAL A 208 19.51 17.41 -12.56
C VAL A 208 19.60 18.78 -13.23
N LEU A 209 20.05 19.81 -12.51
CA LEU A 209 20.32 21.14 -13.07
C LEU A 209 21.36 21.06 -14.21
N HIS A 210 22.47 20.36 -13.98
CA HIS A 210 23.51 20.13 -14.99
C HIS A 210 22.94 19.42 -16.22
N SER A 211 22.19 18.35 -16.05
CA SER A 211 21.59 17.59 -17.14
C SER A 211 20.58 18.40 -17.94
N LEU A 212 19.69 19.16 -17.28
CA LEU A 212 18.70 19.99 -17.96
C LEU A 212 19.33 21.20 -18.67
N ALA A 213 20.36 21.82 -18.07
CA ALA A 213 21.06 22.96 -18.66
C ALA A 213 21.78 22.60 -19.97
N ASN A 214 22.26 21.37 -20.07
CA ASN A 214 23.01 20.85 -21.23
C ASN A 214 22.12 20.18 -22.29
N LEU A 215 20.77 20.23 -22.16
CA LEU A 215 19.89 19.77 -23.22
C LEU A 215 20.10 20.56 -24.51
N SER A 216 20.14 19.87 -25.64
CA SER A 216 20.28 20.49 -26.97
C SER A 216 19.00 21.21 -27.43
N THR A 217 17.85 20.77 -26.95
CA THR A 217 16.52 21.33 -27.26
C THR A 217 16.08 22.30 -26.16
N PRO A 218 15.57 23.51 -26.50
CA PRO A 218 15.08 24.43 -25.49
C PRO A 218 13.87 23.85 -24.74
N LEU A 219 13.82 24.08 -23.43
CA LEU A 219 12.65 23.81 -22.62
C LEU A 219 11.50 24.75 -22.99
N LYS A 220 10.26 24.30 -22.82
CA LYS A 220 9.08 25.13 -23.03
C LYS A 220 8.81 26.06 -21.84
N HIS A 221 8.98 25.55 -20.64
CA HIS A 221 8.84 26.23 -19.37
C HIS A 221 10.16 26.28 -18.62
N GLY A 222 10.27 27.17 -17.63
CA GLY A 222 11.44 27.24 -16.77
C GLY A 222 11.28 26.43 -15.49
N VAL A 223 12.40 26.26 -14.80
CA VAL A 223 12.43 25.69 -13.44
C VAL A 223 13.25 26.59 -12.54
N VAL A 224 12.77 26.75 -11.31
CA VAL A 224 13.53 27.31 -10.19
C VAL A 224 13.97 26.15 -9.31
N PHE A 225 15.26 25.94 -9.18
CA PHE A 225 15.84 25.07 -8.18
C PHE A 225 16.06 25.90 -6.93
N LEU A 226 15.46 25.50 -5.83
CA LEU A 226 15.61 26.15 -4.53
C LEU A 226 16.39 25.22 -3.60
N PHE A 227 17.59 25.66 -3.26
CA PHE A 227 18.38 25.06 -2.20
C PHE A 227 18.13 25.89 -0.93
N ASN A 228 17.36 25.35 -0.05
CA ASN A 228 16.84 25.99 1.15
C ASN A 228 17.75 25.67 2.34
N GLY A 229 18.09 26.64 3.17
CA GLY A 229 19.03 26.48 4.27
C GLY A 229 18.41 26.61 5.65
N ALA A 230 17.09 26.44 5.79
CA ALA A 230 16.41 26.49 7.09
C ALA A 230 15.05 25.77 7.04
N GLU A 231 15.05 24.51 6.67
CA GLU A 231 13.91 23.61 6.77
C GLU A 231 13.73 23.08 8.19
N GLU A 232 14.81 22.57 8.76
CA GLU A 232 14.88 21.89 10.07
C GLU A 232 14.45 22.77 11.27
N ASN A 233 14.51 24.09 11.08
CA ASN A 233 13.96 25.06 12.04
C ASN A 233 12.49 25.39 11.74
N ILE A 234 11.73 24.38 11.29
CA ILE A 234 10.33 24.48 10.95
C ILE A 234 10.10 25.39 9.74
N LEU A 235 10.56 24.93 8.57
CA LEU A 235 10.16 25.36 7.24
C LEU A 235 10.38 26.86 6.97
N GLN A 236 11.40 27.47 7.58
CA GLN A 236 11.56 28.93 7.61
C GLN A 236 11.97 29.49 6.25
N ALA A 237 12.94 28.87 5.59
CA ALA A 237 13.47 29.42 4.34
C ALA A 237 12.52 29.22 3.16
N SER A 238 11.77 28.13 3.11
CA SER A 238 10.70 27.90 2.14
C SER A 238 9.59 28.94 2.27
N HIS A 239 9.19 29.29 3.51
CA HIS A 239 8.25 30.38 3.76
C HIS A 239 8.78 31.72 3.25
N GLY A 240 10.05 32.01 3.52
CA GLY A 240 10.71 33.22 3.03
C GLY A 240 10.75 33.29 1.51
N PHE A 241 11.00 32.18 0.83
CA PHE A 241 10.97 32.11 -0.63
C PHE A 241 9.57 32.35 -1.18
N ILE A 242 8.59 31.57 -0.77
CA ILE A 242 7.27 31.60 -1.40
C ILE A 242 6.51 32.91 -1.15
N THR A 243 6.78 33.58 -0.03
CA THR A 243 6.09 34.83 0.35
C THR A 243 6.82 36.08 -0.07
N GLN A 244 8.15 36.06 -0.27
CA GLN A 244 8.94 37.28 -0.47
C GLN A 244 9.76 37.28 -1.77
N HIS A 245 10.03 36.11 -2.38
CA HIS A 245 10.87 36.09 -3.59
C HIS A 245 10.07 36.43 -4.84
N PRO A 246 10.56 37.33 -5.72
CA PRO A 246 9.82 37.75 -6.93
C PRO A 246 9.49 36.59 -7.89
N TRP A 247 10.35 35.58 -7.96
CA TRP A 247 10.14 34.44 -8.86
C TRP A 247 9.03 33.50 -8.38
N ALA A 248 8.67 33.50 -7.11
CA ALA A 248 7.61 32.68 -6.54
C ALA A 248 6.26 32.89 -7.27
N GLN A 249 5.97 34.13 -7.73
CA GLN A 249 4.73 34.44 -8.44
C GLN A 249 4.59 33.74 -9.79
N GLN A 250 5.69 33.30 -10.38
CA GLN A 250 5.72 32.61 -11.67
C GLN A 250 5.63 31.09 -11.55
N VAL A 251 5.75 30.55 -10.33
CA VAL A 251 5.69 29.11 -10.04
C VAL A 251 4.25 28.61 -10.18
N ARG A 252 4.06 27.51 -10.88
CA ARG A 252 2.75 26.89 -11.14
C ARG A 252 2.58 25.54 -10.46
N ALA A 253 3.65 24.84 -10.23
CA ALA A 253 3.67 23.56 -9.52
C ALA A 253 5.07 23.32 -8.94
N PHE A 254 5.18 22.43 -7.99
CA PHE A 254 6.47 22.10 -7.37
C PHE A 254 6.70 20.59 -7.19
N VAL A 255 7.97 20.27 -7.07
CA VAL A 255 8.48 18.97 -6.61
C VAL A 255 9.34 19.25 -5.39
N ASN A 256 8.99 18.67 -4.25
CA ASN A 256 9.76 18.71 -3.03
C ASN A 256 10.52 17.41 -2.85
N LEU A 257 11.77 17.49 -2.47
CA LEU A 257 12.63 16.33 -2.20
C LEU A 257 12.97 16.32 -0.73
N GLU A 258 12.83 15.15 -0.12
CA GLU A 258 12.88 14.96 1.31
C GLU A 258 13.48 13.61 1.69
N ALA A 259 13.66 13.41 2.99
CA ALA A 259 13.99 12.11 3.52
C ALA A 259 13.37 11.86 4.91
N ALA A 260 13.06 10.60 5.13
CA ALA A 260 12.76 10.02 6.44
C ALA A 260 13.53 8.70 6.61
N GLY A 261 14.60 8.51 5.82
CA GLY A 261 15.45 7.32 5.82
C GLY A 261 16.60 7.43 4.83
N VAL A 262 17.54 6.49 4.88
CA VAL A 262 18.83 6.58 4.18
C VAL A 262 18.86 5.94 2.79
N GLY A 263 17.72 5.74 2.15
CA GLY A 263 17.71 5.20 0.79
C GLY A 263 16.49 4.35 0.46
N GLY A 264 16.72 3.31 -0.36
CA GLY A 264 15.66 2.51 -0.94
C GLY A 264 15.02 3.18 -2.16
N LYS A 265 13.71 3.00 -2.28
CA LYS A 265 12.91 3.66 -3.31
C LYS A 265 12.35 4.95 -2.72
N GLU A 266 12.60 6.08 -3.39
CA GLU A 266 11.91 7.31 -3.03
C GLU A 266 10.42 7.16 -3.29
N VAL A 267 9.61 7.53 -2.32
CA VAL A 267 8.16 7.42 -2.40
C VAL A 267 7.51 8.78 -2.58
N VAL A 268 6.59 8.91 -3.53
CA VAL A 268 5.63 10.01 -3.53
C VAL A 268 4.61 9.73 -2.43
N PHE A 269 4.64 10.51 -1.36
CA PHE A 269 3.79 10.34 -0.19
C PHE A 269 2.88 11.53 0.08
N GLN A 270 3.08 12.67 -0.60
CA GLN A 270 2.16 13.79 -0.60
C GLN A 270 1.96 14.33 -2.01
N THR A 271 0.73 14.77 -2.29
CA THR A 271 0.37 15.42 -3.55
C THR A 271 -0.83 16.34 -3.33
N GLY A 272 -0.95 17.37 -4.16
CA GLY A 272 -2.05 18.32 -4.10
C GLY A 272 -1.59 19.75 -3.77
N PRO A 273 -2.52 20.65 -3.40
CA PRO A 273 -3.97 20.40 -3.31
C PRO A 273 -4.60 20.22 -4.69
N GLU A 274 -5.56 19.32 -4.81
CA GLU A 274 -6.19 18.99 -6.10
C GLU A 274 -5.15 18.63 -7.19
N ASN A 275 -5.32 19.03 -8.44
CA ASN A 275 -4.36 18.88 -9.54
C ASN A 275 -3.89 17.42 -9.79
N PRO A 276 -4.82 16.49 -10.04
CA PRO A 276 -4.50 15.07 -10.24
C PRO A 276 -3.55 14.83 -11.43
N TRP A 277 -3.40 15.78 -12.32
CA TRP A 277 -2.49 15.71 -13.46
C TRP A 277 -1.02 15.56 -13.04
N LEU A 278 -0.61 16.11 -11.89
CA LEU A 278 0.76 15.96 -11.38
C LEU A 278 1.10 14.51 -11.06
N VAL A 279 0.18 13.78 -10.37
CA VAL A 279 0.36 12.35 -10.11
C VAL A 279 0.37 11.55 -11.41
N GLN A 280 -0.50 11.91 -12.36
CA GLN A 280 -0.52 11.27 -13.68
C GLN A 280 0.77 11.53 -14.45
N ALA A 281 1.30 12.75 -14.41
CA ALA A 281 2.57 13.10 -15.02
C ALA A 281 3.72 12.30 -14.39
N TYR A 282 3.76 12.20 -13.06
CA TYR A 282 4.73 11.39 -12.34
C TYR A 282 4.67 9.92 -12.79
N VAL A 283 3.49 9.30 -12.76
CA VAL A 283 3.32 7.88 -13.14
C VAL A 283 3.71 7.61 -14.60
N ARG A 284 3.50 8.59 -15.50
CA ARG A 284 3.86 8.45 -16.92
C ARG A 284 5.34 8.67 -17.20
N ALA A 285 5.97 9.58 -16.46
CA ALA A 285 7.31 10.05 -16.77
C ALA A 285 8.40 9.41 -15.91
N ALA A 286 8.11 9.06 -14.65
CA ALA A 286 9.09 8.42 -13.78
C ALA A 286 9.55 7.08 -14.36
N VAL A 287 10.85 6.86 -14.40
CA VAL A 287 11.46 5.62 -14.92
C VAL A 287 11.14 4.45 -13.99
N HIS A 288 11.11 4.73 -12.69
CA HIS A 288 10.91 3.75 -11.63
C HIS A 288 9.85 4.24 -10.61
N PRO A 289 8.58 4.47 -11.01
CA PRO A 289 7.61 5.12 -10.15
C PRO A 289 7.35 4.31 -8.87
N PHE A 290 7.27 5.03 -7.75
CA PHE A 290 6.92 4.47 -6.46
C PHE A 290 6.10 5.50 -5.66
N ALA A 291 4.88 5.14 -5.23
CA ALA A 291 3.97 6.10 -4.62
C ALA A 291 2.96 5.40 -3.70
N SER A 292 2.50 6.08 -2.66
CA SER A 292 1.57 5.53 -1.68
C SER A 292 0.60 6.59 -1.16
N VAL A 293 -0.67 6.50 -1.57
CA VAL A 293 -1.73 7.33 -0.99
C VAL A 293 -1.97 7.01 0.49
N VAL A 294 -1.70 5.77 0.93
CA VAL A 294 -1.76 5.42 2.36
C VAL A 294 -0.69 6.18 3.14
N GLY A 295 0.50 6.34 2.57
CA GLY A 295 1.55 7.21 3.12
C GLY A 295 1.04 8.64 3.30
N GLN A 296 0.36 9.19 2.30
CA GLN A 296 -0.25 10.53 2.37
C GLN A 296 -1.27 10.64 3.50
N GLU A 297 -2.21 9.70 3.58
CA GLU A 297 -3.26 9.73 4.60
C GLU A 297 -2.68 9.64 6.03
N VAL A 298 -1.69 8.76 6.24
CA VAL A 298 -1.02 8.61 7.53
C VAL A 298 -0.25 9.88 7.90
N PHE A 299 0.49 10.47 6.97
CA PHE A 299 1.27 11.67 7.20
C PHE A 299 0.36 12.89 7.48
N GLN A 300 -0.63 13.13 6.61
CA GLN A 300 -1.55 14.27 6.74
C GLN A 300 -2.54 14.14 7.91
N SER A 301 -2.73 12.93 8.46
CA SER A 301 -3.56 12.72 9.66
C SER A 301 -2.96 13.30 10.94
N GLY A 302 -1.69 13.71 10.91
CA GLY A 302 -0.97 14.21 12.09
C GLY A 302 -0.56 13.11 13.09
N VAL A 303 -0.69 11.84 12.73
CA VAL A 303 -0.17 10.72 13.54
C VAL A 303 1.36 10.75 13.60
N ILE A 304 1.98 11.18 12.49
CA ILE A 304 3.42 11.43 12.44
C ILE A 304 3.64 12.90 12.79
N PRO A 305 4.33 13.24 13.90
CA PRO A 305 4.57 14.61 14.32
C PRO A 305 5.75 15.21 13.52
N SER A 306 5.61 15.29 12.20
CA SER A 306 6.57 15.86 11.26
C SER A 306 5.85 16.58 10.14
N ASP A 307 6.54 17.46 9.46
CA ASP A 307 6.05 18.16 8.27
C ASP A 307 7.23 18.43 7.32
N THR A 308 6.94 18.92 6.10
CA THR A 308 7.94 19.21 5.09
C THR A 308 7.64 20.54 4.42
N ASP A 309 8.58 21.07 3.65
CA ASP A 309 8.40 22.30 2.85
C ASP A 309 7.17 22.25 1.91
N PHE A 310 6.70 21.04 1.56
CA PHE A 310 5.46 20.84 0.82
C PHE A 310 4.29 21.60 1.43
N ARG A 311 4.17 21.58 2.77
CA ARG A 311 3.13 22.31 3.49
C ARG A 311 3.18 23.81 3.22
N ILE A 312 4.37 24.37 3.22
CA ILE A 312 4.56 25.80 3.01
C ILE A 312 4.12 26.23 1.59
N TYR A 313 4.53 25.48 0.58
CA TYR A 313 4.13 25.76 -0.79
C TYR A 313 2.64 25.57 -1.03
N ARG A 314 2.04 24.58 -0.36
CA ARG A 314 0.61 24.33 -0.39
C ARG A 314 -0.18 25.43 0.32
N ASP A 315 0.15 25.75 1.56
CA ASP A 315 -0.68 26.58 2.45
C ASP A 315 -0.45 28.07 2.23
N PHE A 316 0.78 28.51 2.01
CA PHE A 316 1.14 29.93 1.78
C PHE A 316 1.26 30.27 0.30
N GLY A 317 1.69 29.34 -0.52
CA GLY A 317 1.81 29.54 -1.98
C GLY A 317 0.54 29.22 -2.74
N ASN A 318 -0.36 28.42 -2.19
CA ASN A 318 -1.51 27.84 -2.90
C ASN A 318 -1.10 27.18 -4.24
N ILE A 319 0.05 26.50 -4.24
CA ILE A 319 0.67 25.88 -5.40
C ILE A 319 0.57 24.37 -5.23
N PRO A 320 0.13 23.61 -6.24
CA PRO A 320 0.10 22.17 -6.20
C PRO A 320 1.48 21.57 -6.41
N GLY A 321 1.75 20.45 -5.74
CA GLY A 321 3.02 19.76 -5.87
C GLY A 321 2.96 18.29 -5.59
N ILE A 322 4.12 17.68 -5.66
CA ILE A 322 4.40 16.31 -5.20
C ILE A 322 5.60 16.34 -4.25
N ASP A 323 5.52 15.49 -3.23
CA ASP A 323 6.55 15.33 -2.21
C ASP A 323 7.12 13.93 -2.27
N LEU A 324 8.44 13.81 -2.37
CA LEU A 324 9.16 12.55 -2.49
C LEU A 324 10.13 12.40 -1.33
N ALA A 325 10.16 11.22 -0.71
CA ALA A 325 11.11 10.94 0.36
C ALA A 325 11.74 9.56 0.25
N PHE A 326 13.01 9.45 0.63
CA PHE A 326 13.61 8.18 1.01
C PHE A 326 13.07 7.73 2.36
N ILE A 327 12.69 6.45 2.50
CA ILE A 327 12.04 5.94 3.72
C ILE A 327 12.71 4.70 4.32
N GLU A 328 13.68 4.11 3.63
CA GLU A 328 14.34 2.89 4.11
C GLU A 328 15.33 3.20 5.25
N ASN A 329 15.35 2.32 6.27
CA ASN A 329 16.22 2.47 7.44
C ASN A 329 16.03 3.81 8.19
N GLY A 330 14.79 4.25 8.37
CA GLY A 330 14.44 5.51 9.04
C GLY A 330 14.98 5.65 10.47
N PHE A 331 15.45 4.57 11.10
CA PHE A 331 16.09 4.63 12.42
C PHE A 331 17.46 5.35 12.41
N ILE A 332 18.03 5.64 11.24
CA ILE A 332 19.28 6.40 11.05
C ILE A 332 18.98 7.91 10.91
N TYR A 333 17.82 8.25 10.35
CA TYR A 333 17.33 9.62 10.16
C TYR A 333 17.44 10.45 11.45
N HIS A 334 17.89 11.70 11.34
CA HIS A 334 18.13 12.63 12.46
C HIS A 334 19.14 12.12 13.50
N THR A 335 20.08 11.28 13.11
CA THR A 335 21.13 10.79 14.01
C THR A 335 22.54 11.08 13.45
N LYS A 336 23.55 11.00 14.32
CA LYS A 336 24.96 11.08 13.90
C LYS A 336 25.40 10.00 12.91
N TYR A 337 24.54 9.01 12.64
CA TYR A 337 24.81 7.91 11.72
C TYR A 337 24.22 8.15 10.32
N ASP A 338 23.57 9.29 10.10
CA ASP A 338 23.11 9.71 8.77
C ASP A 338 24.29 10.24 7.95
N THR A 339 25.08 9.30 7.42
CA THR A 339 26.32 9.54 6.70
C THR A 339 26.24 9.07 5.25
N PRO A 340 27.05 9.62 4.33
CA PRO A 340 27.01 9.26 2.90
C PRO A 340 27.17 7.76 2.64
N GLU A 341 27.98 7.07 3.44
CA GLU A 341 28.27 5.63 3.26
C GLU A 341 27.03 4.76 3.46
N ARG A 342 25.99 5.29 4.12
CA ARG A 342 24.72 4.60 4.36
C ARG A 342 23.78 4.65 3.17
N ILE A 343 23.99 5.58 2.25
CA ILE A 343 23.16 5.76 1.07
C ILE A 343 23.77 4.99 -0.09
N HIS A 344 23.05 4.03 -0.64
CA HIS A 344 23.51 3.31 -1.83
C HIS A 344 23.46 4.21 -3.07
N THR A 345 24.52 4.17 -3.88
CA THR A 345 24.60 4.94 -5.14
C THR A 345 23.43 4.62 -6.07
N ASP A 346 22.94 3.42 -5.99
CA ASP A 346 21.78 2.92 -6.74
C ASP A 346 20.49 3.66 -6.36
N SER A 347 20.28 3.97 -5.07
CA SER A 347 19.14 4.79 -4.63
C SER A 347 19.23 6.20 -5.21
N ILE A 348 20.44 6.78 -5.25
CA ILE A 348 20.71 8.09 -5.86
C ILE A 348 20.41 8.05 -7.37
N GLN A 349 20.86 6.99 -8.08
CA GLN A 349 20.60 6.82 -9.51
C GLN A 349 19.11 6.76 -9.79
N ARG A 350 18.40 5.92 -9.03
CA ARG A 350 16.97 5.73 -9.19
C ARG A 350 16.18 7.03 -8.97
N ALA A 351 16.45 7.73 -7.88
CA ALA A 351 15.80 9.01 -7.58
C ALA A 351 16.13 10.06 -8.64
N GLY A 352 17.39 10.16 -9.04
CA GLY A 352 17.81 11.09 -10.07
C GLY A 352 17.18 10.82 -11.44
N ASP A 353 17.08 9.57 -11.87
CA ASP A 353 16.41 9.20 -13.11
C ASP A 353 14.92 9.57 -13.07
N ASN A 354 14.23 9.32 -11.95
CA ASN A 354 12.83 9.70 -11.78
C ASN A 354 12.64 11.22 -11.80
N ILE A 355 13.41 11.95 -11.00
CA ILE A 355 13.29 13.40 -10.87
C ILE A 355 13.61 14.11 -12.19
N LEU A 356 14.70 13.70 -12.86
CA LEU A 356 15.09 14.26 -14.14
C LEU A 356 14.01 14.01 -15.21
N SER A 357 13.50 12.79 -15.32
CA SER A 357 12.48 12.46 -16.33
C SER A 357 11.14 13.13 -16.04
N VAL A 358 10.73 13.22 -14.78
CA VAL A 358 9.49 13.89 -14.36
C VAL A 358 9.59 15.40 -14.60
N LEU A 359 10.66 16.05 -14.17
CA LEU A 359 10.86 17.49 -14.43
C LEU A 359 10.92 17.77 -15.92
N LYS A 360 11.67 17.01 -16.70
CA LYS A 360 11.72 17.17 -18.17
C LYS A 360 10.33 17.05 -18.81
N HIS A 361 9.53 16.08 -18.37
CA HIS A 361 8.16 15.92 -18.85
C HIS A 361 7.29 17.11 -18.51
N LEU A 362 7.30 17.55 -17.25
CA LEU A 362 6.51 18.69 -16.77
C LEU A 362 6.91 20.01 -17.45
N LEU A 363 8.21 20.22 -17.64
CA LEU A 363 8.74 21.42 -18.29
C LEU A 363 8.42 21.50 -19.80
N MET A 364 8.00 20.40 -20.41
CA MET A 364 7.54 20.33 -21.80
C MET A 364 6.02 20.22 -21.92
N SER A 365 5.30 20.08 -20.81
CA SER A 365 3.85 19.85 -20.77
C SER A 365 3.04 21.13 -20.97
N ASP A 366 1.91 21.02 -21.69
CA ASP A 366 0.93 22.10 -21.80
C ASP A 366 0.15 22.32 -20.49
N GLU A 367 0.01 21.27 -19.67
CA GLU A 367 -0.73 21.32 -18.41
C GLU A 367 -0.10 22.30 -17.41
N LEU A 368 1.22 22.54 -17.48
CA LEU A 368 1.87 23.52 -16.62
C LEU A 368 1.47 24.98 -16.97
N ALA A 369 1.19 25.25 -18.24
CA ALA A 369 0.74 26.57 -18.68
C ALA A 369 -0.71 26.86 -18.28
N ASP A 370 -1.58 25.87 -18.40
CA ASP A 370 -2.99 25.97 -18.05
C ASP A 370 -3.45 24.67 -17.37
N SER A 371 -3.42 24.67 -16.05
CA SER A 371 -3.91 23.56 -15.24
C SER A 371 -5.43 23.62 -14.98
N SER A 372 -6.14 24.62 -15.48
CA SER A 372 -7.55 24.88 -15.13
C SER A 372 -8.47 23.71 -15.49
N ALA A 373 -8.27 23.10 -16.66
CA ALA A 373 -9.04 21.93 -17.13
C ALA A 373 -8.79 20.65 -16.31
N TYR A 374 -7.66 20.56 -15.62
CA TYR A 374 -7.18 19.36 -14.92
C TYR A 374 -7.07 19.58 -13.41
N ARG A 375 -7.53 20.73 -12.90
CA ARG A 375 -7.31 21.16 -11.52
C ARG A 375 -8.06 20.31 -10.51
N HIS A 376 -9.30 19.91 -10.82
CA HIS A 376 -10.21 19.38 -9.80
C HIS A 376 -10.12 17.87 -9.62
N GLY A 377 -10.12 17.45 -8.37
CA GLY A 377 -10.21 16.06 -7.93
C GLY A 377 -8.94 15.53 -7.29
N ASN A 378 -9.12 14.44 -6.58
CA ASN A 378 -8.05 13.72 -5.91
C ASN A 378 -7.79 12.39 -6.64
N MET A 379 -6.58 11.86 -6.44
CA MET A 379 -6.16 10.58 -6.99
C MET A 379 -6.00 9.55 -5.88
N VAL A 380 -6.31 8.31 -6.20
CA VAL A 380 -5.83 7.13 -5.47
C VAL A 380 -4.63 6.60 -6.24
N PHE A 381 -3.54 6.40 -5.54
CA PHE A 381 -2.30 5.92 -6.13
C PHE A 381 -1.54 5.01 -5.16
N PHE A 382 -1.00 3.93 -5.68
CA PHE A 382 -0.22 2.97 -4.90
C PHE A 382 0.70 2.17 -5.81
N ASP A 383 1.80 1.72 -5.26
CA ASP A 383 2.69 0.82 -5.97
C ASP A 383 2.13 -0.61 -6.07
N LEU A 384 2.41 -1.27 -7.15
CA LEU A 384 2.14 -2.69 -7.33
C LEU A 384 3.47 -3.45 -7.30
N LEU A 385 3.78 -4.06 -6.16
CA LEU A 385 5.00 -4.86 -5.91
C LEU A 385 6.31 -4.10 -6.16
N GLY A 386 6.28 -2.76 -6.08
CA GLY A 386 7.44 -1.92 -6.36
C GLY A 386 7.90 -1.91 -7.83
N VAL A 387 7.08 -2.41 -8.75
CA VAL A 387 7.38 -2.47 -10.20
C VAL A 387 6.72 -1.34 -10.95
N THR A 388 5.50 -0.99 -10.59
CA THR A 388 4.72 0.06 -11.23
C THR A 388 3.77 0.72 -10.25
N VAL A 389 3.25 1.89 -10.59
CA VAL A 389 2.23 2.59 -9.82
C VAL A 389 0.89 2.53 -10.53
N VAL A 390 -0.13 2.13 -9.81
CA VAL A 390 -1.53 2.24 -10.23
C VAL A 390 -2.08 3.56 -9.72
N ALA A 391 -2.63 4.38 -10.62
CA ALA A 391 -3.24 5.65 -10.26
C ALA A 391 -4.58 5.83 -10.98
N TYR A 392 -5.61 6.25 -10.25
CA TYR A 392 -6.93 6.54 -10.79
C TYR A 392 -7.66 7.61 -9.97
N PRO A 393 -8.63 8.33 -10.57
CA PRO A 393 -9.39 9.34 -9.84
C PRO A 393 -10.12 8.74 -8.62
N ALA A 394 -10.11 9.43 -7.49
CA ALA A 394 -10.74 8.99 -6.25
C ALA A 394 -12.24 8.64 -6.44
N ARG A 395 -12.93 9.33 -7.37
CA ARG A 395 -14.32 9.02 -7.74
C ARG A 395 -14.49 7.59 -8.26
N VAL A 396 -13.51 7.08 -9.02
CA VAL A 396 -13.53 5.69 -9.53
C VAL A 396 -13.41 4.71 -8.36
N GLY A 397 -12.52 4.98 -7.40
CA GLY A 397 -12.41 4.20 -6.16
C GLY A 397 -13.73 4.16 -5.38
N THR A 398 -14.37 5.31 -5.21
CA THR A 398 -15.68 5.40 -4.56
C THR A 398 -16.73 4.55 -5.27
N ILE A 399 -16.81 4.61 -6.61
CA ILE A 399 -17.74 3.78 -7.40
C ILE A 399 -17.45 2.29 -7.21
N ILE A 400 -16.18 1.87 -7.26
CA ILE A 400 -15.76 0.48 -7.06
C ILE A 400 -16.19 0.00 -5.67
N ASN A 401 -15.98 0.82 -4.62
CA ASN A 401 -16.37 0.49 -3.25
C ASN A 401 -17.88 0.31 -3.12
N TYR A 402 -18.69 1.21 -3.70
CA TYR A 402 -20.14 1.05 -3.71
C TYR A 402 -20.59 -0.19 -4.49
N MET A 403 -20.00 -0.45 -5.65
CA MET A 403 -20.31 -1.67 -6.42
C MET A 403 -19.97 -2.94 -5.62
N ALA A 404 -18.84 -2.99 -4.94
CA ALA A 404 -18.45 -4.10 -4.09
C ALA A 404 -19.43 -4.27 -2.91
N ALA A 405 -19.82 -3.17 -2.24
CA ALA A 405 -20.78 -3.20 -1.16
C ALA A 405 -22.16 -3.72 -1.63
N VAL A 406 -22.67 -3.21 -2.74
CA VAL A 406 -23.95 -3.65 -3.31
C VAL A 406 -23.88 -5.12 -3.73
N ALA A 407 -22.81 -5.54 -4.42
CA ALA A 407 -22.62 -6.95 -4.81
C ALA A 407 -22.57 -7.87 -3.58
N THR A 408 -21.90 -7.45 -2.50
CA THR A 408 -21.85 -8.17 -1.23
C THR A 408 -23.24 -8.32 -0.61
N VAL A 409 -24.01 -7.24 -0.53
CA VAL A 409 -25.39 -7.25 0.00
C VAL A 409 -26.29 -8.17 -0.84
N ILE A 410 -26.21 -8.08 -2.18
CA ILE A 410 -26.99 -8.96 -3.08
C ILE A 410 -26.58 -10.43 -2.87
N TYR A 411 -25.28 -10.71 -2.80
CA TYR A 411 -24.78 -12.07 -2.56
C TYR A 411 -25.29 -12.64 -1.23
N LEU A 412 -25.15 -11.89 -0.15
CA LEU A 412 -25.63 -12.29 1.18
C LEU A 412 -27.15 -12.46 1.20
N GLY A 413 -27.90 -11.52 0.64
CA GLY A 413 -29.36 -11.58 0.51
C GLY A 413 -29.82 -12.81 -0.28
N LYS A 414 -29.20 -13.08 -1.43
CA LYS A 414 -29.46 -14.29 -2.23
C LYS A 414 -29.17 -15.57 -1.44
N LYS A 415 -28.08 -15.63 -0.68
CA LYS A 415 -27.74 -16.76 0.20
C LYS A 415 -28.78 -16.95 1.30
N CYS A 416 -29.23 -15.87 1.94
CA CYS A 416 -30.29 -15.93 2.96
C CYS A 416 -31.62 -16.43 2.39
N MET A 417 -32.01 -15.97 1.21
CA MET A 417 -33.30 -16.37 0.58
C MET A 417 -33.27 -17.81 0.06
N LEU A 418 -32.21 -18.25 -0.58
CA LEU A 418 -32.06 -19.63 -1.06
C LEU A 418 -32.05 -20.67 0.06
N THR A 419 -31.79 -20.26 1.29
CA THR A 419 -31.73 -21.11 2.48
C THR A 419 -32.98 -20.91 3.36
N SER A 420 -34.16 -20.72 2.77
CA SER A 420 -35.39 -20.25 3.45
C SER A 420 -35.80 -21.04 4.71
N ASN A 421 -35.49 -22.34 4.79
CA ASN A 421 -35.68 -23.16 6.01
C ASN A 421 -34.44 -23.15 6.96
N ALA A 422 -33.32 -22.56 6.56
CA ALA A 422 -32.07 -22.47 7.31
C ALA A 422 -31.50 -21.03 7.37
N GLY A 423 -32.24 -20.02 6.87
CA GLY A 423 -31.78 -18.62 6.79
C GLY A 423 -31.34 -18.07 8.15
N GLY A 424 -32.08 -18.39 9.22
CA GLY A 424 -31.68 -18.01 10.57
C GLY A 424 -30.37 -18.66 11.04
N ARG A 425 -30.05 -19.87 10.56
CA ARG A 425 -28.77 -20.52 10.85
C ARG A 425 -27.63 -19.86 10.09
N TYR A 426 -27.82 -19.56 8.81
CA TYR A 426 -26.79 -18.89 8.01
C TYR A 426 -26.43 -17.52 8.59
N MET A 427 -27.41 -16.70 8.97
CA MET A 427 -27.15 -15.39 9.60
C MET A 427 -26.44 -15.53 10.95
N ARG A 428 -26.82 -16.52 11.76
CA ARG A 428 -26.14 -16.81 13.02
C ARG A 428 -24.68 -17.23 12.78
N ASP A 429 -24.46 -18.11 11.80
CA ASP A 429 -23.13 -18.62 11.45
C ASP A 429 -22.24 -17.49 10.93
N LEU A 430 -22.81 -16.59 10.11
CA LEU A 430 -22.13 -15.38 9.63
C LEU A 430 -21.78 -14.42 10.78
N ALA A 431 -22.73 -14.18 11.68
CA ALA A 431 -22.51 -13.33 12.86
C ALA A 431 -21.44 -13.93 13.78
N CYS A 432 -21.48 -15.26 14.03
CA CYS A 432 -20.44 -15.94 14.79
C CYS A 432 -19.06 -15.82 14.12
N ALA A 433 -18.99 -15.97 12.79
CA ALA A 433 -17.74 -15.82 12.05
C ALA A 433 -17.20 -14.39 12.14
N ALA A 434 -18.07 -13.38 12.02
CA ALA A 434 -17.69 -11.98 12.19
C ALA A 434 -17.19 -11.69 13.61
N CYS A 435 -17.90 -12.18 14.64
CA CYS A 435 -17.46 -12.06 16.04
C CYS A 435 -16.09 -12.72 16.27
N VAL A 436 -15.86 -13.92 15.72
CA VAL A 436 -14.56 -14.61 15.82
C VAL A 436 -13.47 -13.82 15.12
N ALA A 437 -13.76 -13.23 13.96
CA ALA A 437 -12.80 -12.37 13.25
C ALA A 437 -12.41 -11.16 14.11
N VAL A 438 -13.38 -10.39 14.61
CA VAL A 438 -13.12 -9.22 15.47
C VAL A 438 -12.36 -9.62 16.73
N LEU A 439 -12.80 -10.70 17.41
CA LEU A 439 -12.12 -11.20 18.59
C LEU A 439 -10.69 -11.64 18.31
N SER A 440 -10.45 -12.28 17.16
CA SER A 440 -9.11 -12.72 16.77
C SER A 440 -8.16 -11.54 16.58
N TRP A 441 -8.61 -10.44 15.98
CA TRP A 441 -7.83 -9.21 15.85
C TRP A 441 -7.51 -8.60 17.21
N PHE A 442 -8.52 -8.47 18.07
CA PHE A 442 -8.33 -7.90 19.40
C PHE A 442 -7.36 -8.71 20.27
N VAL A 443 -7.54 -10.03 20.33
CA VAL A 443 -6.65 -10.93 21.09
C VAL A 443 -5.24 -10.95 20.51
N THR A 444 -5.11 -10.85 19.19
CA THR A 444 -3.80 -10.79 18.52
C THR A 444 -3.09 -9.49 18.87
N LEU A 445 -3.76 -8.35 18.78
CA LEU A 445 -3.19 -7.06 19.17
C LEU A 445 -2.70 -7.08 20.62
N LEU A 446 -3.53 -7.57 21.56
CA LEU A 446 -3.14 -7.72 22.96
C LEU A 446 -1.90 -8.63 23.12
N THR A 447 -1.85 -9.73 22.37
CA THR A 447 -0.68 -10.65 22.43
C THR A 447 0.58 -9.97 21.91
N VAL A 448 0.50 -9.20 20.81
CA VAL A 448 1.64 -8.44 20.26
C VAL A 448 2.10 -7.37 21.26
N LEU A 449 1.18 -6.69 21.92
CA LEU A 449 1.51 -5.71 22.99
C LEU A 449 2.22 -6.37 24.17
N ILE A 450 1.80 -7.58 24.58
CA ILE A 450 2.48 -8.35 25.63
C ILE A 450 3.90 -8.72 25.17
N VAL A 451 4.10 -9.15 23.93
CA VAL A 451 5.44 -9.44 23.40
C VAL A 451 6.30 -8.18 23.40
N ALA A 452 5.77 -7.03 22.99
CA ALA A 452 6.47 -5.76 23.03
C ALA A 452 6.88 -5.37 24.46
N LEU A 453 5.99 -5.56 25.44
CA LEU A 453 6.29 -5.35 26.84
C LEU A 453 7.42 -6.26 27.35
N LEU A 454 7.40 -7.56 27.00
CA LEU A 454 8.45 -8.51 27.37
C LEU A 454 9.80 -8.13 26.77
N VAL A 455 9.83 -7.69 25.51
CA VAL A 455 11.06 -7.18 24.87
C VAL A 455 11.57 -5.91 25.54
N THR A 456 10.66 -5.03 25.97
CA THR A 456 11.00 -3.82 26.75
C THR A 456 11.58 -4.17 28.11
N LEU A 457 10.98 -5.11 28.85
CA LEU A 457 11.48 -5.58 30.15
C LEU A 457 12.84 -6.27 30.03
N ALA A 458 13.12 -6.88 28.87
CA ALA A 458 14.45 -7.44 28.56
C ALA A 458 15.51 -6.39 28.19
N GLY A 459 15.19 -5.10 28.28
CA GLY A 459 16.11 -3.99 27.94
C GLY A 459 16.34 -3.81 26.44
N ARG A 460 15.45 -4.32 25.59
CA ARG A 460 15.58 -4.31 24.13
C ARG A 460 14.38 -3.64 23.42
N SER A 461 13.79 -2.61 24.03
CA SER A 461 12.54 -1.98 23.57
C SER A 461 12.54 -1.57 22.10
N MET A 462 13.67 -1.06 21.58
CA MET A 462 13.79 -0.57 20.20
C MET A 462 14.53 -1.55 19.26
N PHE A 463 14.79 -2.78 19.69
CA PHE A 463 15.49 -3.77 18.86
C PHE A 463 14.80 -4.04 17.52
N TRP A 464 13.49 -4.11 17.51
CA TRP A 464 12.66 -4.32 16.32
C TRP A 464 12.75 -3.16 15.33
N TYR A 465 12.98 -1.93 15.81
CA TYR A 465 13.01 -0.72 15.00
C TYR A 465 14.23 -0.70 14.06
N SER A 466 15.40 -1.11 14.56
CA SER A 466 16.64 -1.16 13.78
C SER A 466 16.87 -2.49 13.05
N HIS A 467 16.00 -3.50 13.25
CA HIS A 467 16.14 -4.85 12.68
C HIS A 467 14.81 -5.31 12.07
N PHE A 468 14.54 -4.87 10.84
CA PHE A 468 13.26 -5.14 10.15
C PHE A 468 12.85 -6.61 10.17
N TYR A 469 13.76 -7.54 9.81
CA TYR A 469 13.44 -8.97 9.81
C TYR A 469 13.16 -9.52 11.21
N ALA A 470 13.81 -8.98 12.23
CA ALA A 470 13.51 -9.33 13.62
C ALA A 470 12.11 -8.84 14.01
N ALA A 471 11.70 -7.65 13.56
CA ALA A 471 10.34 -7.16 13.76
C ALA A 471 9.31 -8.10 13.11
N VAL A 472 9.51 -8.49 11.85
CA VAL A 472 8.63 -9.42 11.14
C VAL A 472 8.57 -10.79 11.84
N CYS A 473 9.72 -11.35 12.23
CA CYS A 473 9.76 -12.64 12.92
C CYS A 473 9.15 -12.58 14.31
N LEU A 474 9.39 -11.51 15.07
CA LEU A 474 8.96 -11.40 16.46
C LEU A 474 7.47 -11.06 16.58
N TYR A 475 6.98 -10.10 15.80
CA TYR A 475 5.60 -9.62 15.86
C TYR A 475 4.70 -10.25 14.79
N GLY A 476 5.19 -10.34 13.56
CA GLY A 476 4.44 -10.86 12.42
C GLY A 476 4.11 -12.35 12.58
N SER A 477 5.09 -13.18 12.98
CA SER A 477 4.86 -14.61 13.19
C SER A 477 3.88 -14.88 14.34
N VAL A 478 4.00 -14.10 15.44
CA VAL A 478 3.08 -14.17 16.58
C VAL A 478 1.66 -13.79 16.15
N ALA A 479 1.53 -12.69 15.39
CA ALA A 479 0.23 -12.22 14.90
C ALA A 479 -0.45 -13.28 14.01
N VAL A 480 0.26 -13.76 12.98
CA VAL A 480 -0.27 -14.77 12.05
C VAL A 480 -0.59 -16.08 12.79
N GLY A 481 0.34 -16.56 13.61
CA GLY A 481 0.14 -17.79 14.39
C GLY A 481 -1.07 -17.69 15.33
N LYS A 482 -1.27 -16.54 15.98
CA LYS A 482 -2.40 -16.32 16.88
C LYS A 482 -3.74 -16.25 16.14
N ILE A 483 -3.81 -15.54 15.01
CA ILE A 483 -5.02 -15.51 14.18
C ILE A 483 -5.38 -16.92 13.71
N LEU A 484 -4.43 -17.65 13.14
CA LEU A 484 -4.65 -19.02 12.68
C LEU A 484 -5.11 -19.95 13.82
N LEU A 485 -4.49 -19.84 14.99
CA LEU A 485 -4.88 -20.62 16.16
C LEU A 485 -6.32 -20.35 16.58
N ILE A 486 -6.70 -19.08 16.72
CA ILE A 486 -8.05 -18.69 17.16
C ILE A 486 -9.10 -19.18 16.15
N HIS A 487 -8.88 -18.96 14.84
CA HIS A 487 -9.80 -19.43 13.81
C HIS A 487 -9.90 -20.96 13.77
N THR A 488 -8.79 -21.69 13.98
CA THR A 488 -8.78 -23.15 14.04
C THR A 488 -9.55 -23.65 15.26
N LEU A 489 -9.32 -23.05 16.44
CA LEU A 489 -10.04 -23.42 17.67
C LEU A 489 -11.53 -23.11 17.55
N ALA A 490 -11.91 -21.93 17.04
CA ALA A 490 -13.29 -21.55 16.82
C ALA A 490 -13.99 -22.52 15.85
N LYS A 491 -13.32 -22.88 14.75
CA LYS A 491 -13.81 -23.89 13.80
C LYS A 491 -14.05 -25.22 14.49
N ASN A 492 -13.09 -25.72 15.26
CA ASN A 492 -13.18 -27.03 15.94
C ASN A 492 -14.26 -27.03 17.01
N LEU A 493 -14.38 -25.98 17.82
CA LEU A 493 -15.42 -25.85 18.84
C LEU A 493 -16.81 -25.78 18.19
N TYR A 494 -16.99 -24.95 17.17
CA TYR A 494 -18.27 -24.78 16.49
C TYR A 494 -18.76 -26.08 15.84
N TYR A 495 -17.89 -26.77 15.09
CA TYR A 495 -18.22 -28.04 14.46
C TYR A 495 -18.26 -29.18 15.46
N GLY A 496 -17.43 -29.18 16.50
CA GLY A 496 -17.46 -30.19 17.59
C GLY A 496 -18.78 -30.15 18.35
N VAL A 497 -19.27 -28.97 18.73
CA VAL A 497 -20.58 -28.81 19.37
C VAL A 497 -21.72 -29.21 18.42
N SER A 498 -21.65 -28.85 17.14
CA SER A 498 -22.66 -29.25 16.14
C SER A 498 -22.72 -30.77 15.92
N HIS A 499 -21.59 -31.47 16.00
CA HIS A 499 -21.57 -32.92 15.93
C HIS A 499 -22.00 -33.57 17.24
N GLY A 500 -21.60 -33.04 18.39
CA GLY A 500 -22.01 -33.53 19.72
C GLY A 500 -23.52 -33.45 19.93
N THR A 501 -24.14 -32.33 19.55
CA THR A 501 -25.63 -32.20 19.60
C THR A 501 -26.35 -33.16 18.67
N LYS A 502 -25.75 -33.55 17.54
CA LYS A 502 -26.32 -34.60 16.68
C LYS A 502 -26.25 -35.98 17.30
N TYR A 503 -25.19 -36.30 18.02
CA TYR A 503 -25.06 -37.61 18.72
C TYR A 503 -26.03 -37.69 19.89
N THR A 504 -26.24 -36.66 20.66
CA THR A 504 -27.21 -36.63 21.78
C THR A 504 -28.66 -36.65 21.30
N THR A 505 -29.01 -35.96 20.24
CA THR A 505 -30.37 -36.00 19.64
C THR A 505 -30.66 -37.35 18.97
N HIS A 506 -29.65 -38.02 18.38
CA HIS A 506 -29.84 -39.36 17.82
C HIS A 506 -29.96 -40.46 18.91
N SER A 507 -29.35 -40.28 20.07
CA SER A 507 -29.54 -41.24 21.18
C SER A 507 -30.92 -41.11 21.82
N LEU A 508 -31.48 -39.93 21.91
CA LEU A 508 -32.85 -39.67 22.41
C LEU A 508 -33.94 -40.02 21.39
N ALA A 509 -33.67 -39.90 20.09
CA ALA A 509 -34.60 -40.25 19.02
C ALA A 509 -34.72 -41.76 18.76
N ARG A 510 -33.79 -42.57 19.26
CA ARG A 510 -33.89 -44.05 19.20
C ARG A 510 -34.92 -44.66 20.15
N HIS A 511 -35.44 -43.88 21.08
CA HIS A 511 -36.47 -44.35 22.02
C HIS A 511 -37.92 -43.97 21.66
N HIS A 512 -38.15 -43.11 20.67
CA HIS A 512 -39.51 -42.83 20.19
C HIS A 512 -39.65 -43.05 18.69
N LYS A 513 -40.31 -44.14 18.37
CA LYS A 513 -40.95 -44.57 17.13
C LYS A 513 -41.33 -43.39 16.20
N HIS A 514 -40.63 -43.22 15.04
CA HIS A 514 -41.26 -43.19 13.73
C HIS A 514 -40.21 -43.09 12.60
N ARG A 515 -40.27 -44.06 11.80
CA ARG A 515 -39.29 -44.49 10.82
C ARG A 515 -39.64 -44.00 9.43
N ASN A 516 -39.87 -42.77 9.08
CA ASN A 516 -40.11 -42.44 7.65
C ASN A 516 -39.78 -41.01 7.18
N THR A 517 -39.05 -40.19 7.95
CA THR A 517 -38.77 -38.83 7.49
C THR A 517 -37.27 -38.49 7.42
N LEU A 518 -36.37 -39.45 7.59
CA LEU A 518 -34.93 -39.19 7.78
C LEU A 518 -34.08 -39.26 6.48
N LEU A 519 -34.63 -39.71 5.35
CA LEU A 519 -33.86 -39.94 4.12
C LEU A 519 -33.79 -38.71 3.16
N SER A 520 -34.61 -37.68 3.34
CA SER A 520 -34.58 -36.49 2.50
C SER A 520 -33.68 -35.36 3.07
N GLN A 521 -33.48 -35.34 4.37
CA GLN A 521 -32.68 -34.25 5.00
C GLN A 521 -31.16 -34.43 4.93
N THR A 522 -30.66 -35.66 4.79
CA THR A 522 -29.23 -35.94 4.70
C THR A 522 -28.60 -35.55 3.33
N LYS A 523 -29.40 -35.38 2.30
CA LYS A 523 -28.92 -34.96 0.97
C LYS A 523 -28.63 -33.46 0.90
N LEU A 524 -29.38 -32.63 1.65
CA LEU A 524 -29.20 -31.17 1.64
C LEU A 524 -27.96 -30.72 2.44
N ILE A 525 -27.63 -31.41 3.51
CA ILE A 525 -26.53 -31.02 4.42
C ILE A 525 -25.15 -31.32 3.83
N ARG A 526 -25.08 -32.22 2.83
CA ARG A 526 -23.83 -32.62 2.19
C ARG A 526 -23.42 -31.70 1.03
N SER A 527 -24.38 -30.96 0.48
CA SER A 527 -24.15 -29.94 -0.56
C SER A 527 -23.52 -28.66 0.02
N ASP A 528 -23.83 -28.31 1.27
CA ASP A 528 -23.34 -27.06 1.89
C ASP A 528 -21.91 -27.13 2.46
N LYS A 529 -21.33 -28.32 2.62
CA LYS A 529 -19.93 -28.44 3.08
C LYS A 529 -18.87 -28.10 2.02
N SER A 530 -19.26 -27.91 0.76
CA SER A 530 -18.33 -27.65 -0.35
C SER A 530 -18.09 -26.15 -0.65
N SER A 531 -18.84 -25.23 -0.03
CA SER A 531 -18.83 -23.81 -0.41
C SER A 531 -18.32 -22.83 0.66
N SER A 532 -17.74 -23.34 1.78
CA SER A 532 -17.15 -22.45 2.78
C SER A 532 -15.65 -22.23 2.56
N SER A 533 -15.27 -21.74 1.37
CA SER A 533 -14.01 -21.02 1.21
C SER A 533 -14.22 -19.61 1.73
N PHE A 534 -13.59 -19.28 2.84
CA PHE A 534 -13.56 -17.95 3.41
C PHE A 534 -12.76 -17.02 2.51
N SER A 535 -13.43 -16.15 1.80
CA SER A 535 -12.78 -14.96 1.25
C SER A 535 -12.88 -13.86 2.32
N VAL A 536 -11.77 -13.53 2.94
CA VAL A 536 -11.63 -12.34 3.80
C VAL A 536 -11.64 -11.14 2.87
N VAL A 537 -12.77 -10.44 2.79
CA VAL A 537 -12.80 -9.11 2.17
C VAL A 537 -12.29 -8.13 3.22
N VAL A 538 -11.05 -7.69 3.06
CA VAL A 538 -10.52 -6.53 3.80
C VAL A 538 -11.15 -5.30 3.18
N VAL A 539 -12.15 -4.74 3.86
CA VAL A 539 -12.66 -3.41 3.54
C VAL A 539 -11.72 -2.41 4.20
N GLY A 540 -10.80 -1.87 3.43
CA GLY A 540 -10.06 -0.67 3.81
C GLY A 540 -10.93 0.56 3.48
N ASN A 541 -11.02 1.45 4.43
CA ASN A 541 -11.59 2.79 4.22
C ASN A 541 -10.70 3.61 3.30
#